data_e18ca11f41d19c6767bbdf82caa238f0
#
_entry.id   e18ca11f41d19c6767bbdf82caa238f0
#
_cell.length_a   1.000
_cell.length_b   1.000
_cell.length_c   1.000
_cell.angle_alpha   90.00
_cell.angle_beta   90.00
_cell.angle_gamma   90.00
#
_symmetry.space_group_name_H-M   'P 1'
#
loop_
_entity.id
_entity.type
_entity.pdbx_description
1 polymer ?
#
loop_
_entity_poly.entity_id
_entity_poly.type
_entity_poly.pdbx_seq_one_letter_code
_entity_poly.pdbx_strand_id
1 'polypeptide(L)'
;DNRVGIVRDDQVLDVTAQADPGTCIPSLPVRLDLERCARRPLASVRLLSPVRAPGKIVAAPVNYRAHIEEMHKSNVSPGHNIPDIDRAGLFLKATSSLVGPAEGIAQRFLDRRTDYEVELVVVFGKSASEVSRDEALDYVAGYCVGLDITVRGTEDRSFRKSIDTYSVLGPWLTTADEIPDPDRLQLTLHQNGELRQNTNTSDLLFGVRR
;
A
#
# COMPACT_ATOMS: atom_id res chain seq x y z
N ASP A 1 -1.10 17.82 -16.45
CA ASP A 1 -2.20 17.82 -15.46
C ASP A 1 -2.43 16.41 -14.95
N ASN A 2 -2.66 16.28 -13.64
CA ASN A 2 -3.03 14.99 -13.03
C ASN A 2 -4.46 14.66 -13.44
N ARG A 3 -4.68 13.41 -13.86
CA ARG A 3 -5.95 12.91 -14.36
C ARG A 3 -6.38 11.65 -13.59
N VAL A 4 -7.68 11.39 -13.59
CA VAL A 4 -8.26 10.17 -13.05
C VAL A 4 -8.51 9.21 -14.20
N GLY A 5 -7.99 8.00 -14.09
CA GLY A 5 -8.14 6.98 -15.12
C GLY A 5 -8.62 5.65 -14.57
N ILE A 6 -9.37 4.92 -15.38
CA ILE A 6 -9.68 3.50 -15.15
C ILE A 6 -8.75 2.68 -16.03
N VAL A 7 -8.01 1.77 -15.40
CA VAL A 7 -7.16 0.81 -16.11
C VAL A 7 -8.03 -0.36 -16.56
N ARG A 8 -7.96 -0.68 -17.83
CA ARG A 8 -8.61 -1.86 -18.41
C ARG A 8 -7.66 -2.45 -19.45
N ASP A 9 -7.22 -3.67 -19.19
CA ASP A 9 -6.19 -4.35 -19.98
C ASP A 9 -4.91 -3.48 -20.06
N ASP A 10 -4.46 -3.14 -21.24
CA ASP A 10 -3.27 -2.33 -21.51
C ASP A 10 -3.60 -0.84 -21.76
N GLN A 11 -4.83 -0.41 -21.40
CA GLN A 11 -5.33 0.93 -21.66
C GLN A 11 -5.76 1.66 -20.40
N VAL A 12 -5.69 2.97 -20.44
CA VAL A 12 -6.27 3.87 -19.45
C VAL A 12 -7.39 4.68 -20.09
N LEU A 13 -8.58 4.60 -19.51
CA LEU A 13 -9.73 5.40 -19.85
C LEU A 13 -9.74 6.65 -18.97
N ASP A 14 -9.67 7.83 -19.58
CA ASP A 14 -9.67 9.11 -18.87
C ASP A 14 -11.09 9.46 -18.41
N VAL A 15 -11.35 9.31 -17.13
CA VAL A 15 -12.63 9.62 -16.50
C VAL A 15 -12.61 10.93 -15.70
N THR A 16 -11.58 11.75 -15.86
CA THR A 16 -11.38 12.98 -15.07
C THR A 16 -12.60 13.89 -15.09
N ALA A 17 -13.28 14.02 -16.24
CA ALA A 17 -14.47 14.87 -16.37
C ALA A 17 -15.70 14.33 -15.62
N GLN A 18 -15.68 13.05 -15.24
CA GLN A 18 -16.78 12.36 -14.54
C GLN A 18 -16.44 12.12 -13.06
N ALA A 19 -15.19 12.27 -12.68
CA ALA A 19 -14.71 12.05 -11.31
C ALA A 19 -14.84 13.32 -10.47
N ASP A 20 -15.14 13.16 -9.19
CA ASP A 20 -14.96 14.24 -8.21
C ASP A 20 -13.50 14.22 -7.71
N PRO A 21 -12.69 15.22 -8.06
CA PRO A 21 -11.27 15.26 -7.67
C PRO A 21 -11.06 15.67 -6.21
N GLY A 22 -12.12 16.11 -5.50
CA GLY A 22 -12.03 16.72 -4.17
C GLY A 22 -11.67 15.75 -3.03
N THR A 23 -11.68 14.45 -3.28
CA THR A 23 -11.47 13.42 -2.26
C THR A 23 -10.06 12.82 -2.32
N CYS A 24 -9.64 12.21 -1.21
CA CYS A 24 -8.40 11.44 -1.10
C CYS A 24 -8.34 10.30 -2.14
N ILE A 25 -9.48 9.67 -2.38
CA ILE A 25 -9.75 8.74 -3.49
C ILE A 25 -10.77 9.45 -4.39
N PRO A 26 -10.53 9.54 -5.71
CA PRO A 26 -11.51 10.11 -6.61
C PRO A 26 -12.86 9.38 -6.48
N SER A 27 -13.92 10.12 -6.23
CA SER A 27 -15.26 9.55 -6.24
C SER A 27 -15.75 9.44 -7.67
N LEU A 28 -16.21 8.26 -8.04
CA LEU A 28 -16.77 7.99 -9.36
C LEU A 28 -18.29 7.88 -9.26
N PRO A 29 -19.04 8.35 -10.26
CA PRO A 29 -20.48 8.18 -10.29
C PRO A 29 -20.85 6.69 -10.45
N VAL A 30 -22.04 6.30 -9.99
CA VAL A 30 -22.56 4.91 -10.09
C VAL A 30 -22.57 4.40 -11.54
N ARG A 31 -22.72 5.29 -12.51
CA ARG A 31 -22.63 4.97 -13.93
C ARG A 31 -21.62 5.88 -14.60
N LEU A 32 -20.60 5.27 -15.18
CA LEU A 32 -19.59 5.93 -15.99
C LEU A 32 -19.94 5.74 -17.49
N ASP A 33 -19.85 6.82 -18.24
CA ASP A 33 -19.90 6.74 -19.70
C ASP A 33 -18.49 6.44 -20.24
N LEU A 34 -18.15 5.16 -20.26
CA LEU A 34 -16.81 4.71 -20.69
C LEU A 34 -16.63 4.77 -22.21
N GLU A 35 -17.71 4.84 -23.00
CA GLU A 35 -17.63 4.91 -24.46
C GLU A 35 -17.10 6.27 -24.94
N ARG A 36 -17.40 7.33 -24.20
CA ARG A 36 -16.93 8.70 -24.50
C ARG A 36 -15.60 9.05 -23.88
N CYS A 37 -14.99 8.15 -23.10
CA CYS A 37 -13.71 8.42 -22.48
C CYS A 37 -12.56 8.35 -23.50
N ALA A 38 -11.66 9.32 -23.44
CA ALA A 38 -10.41 9.23 -24.16
C ALA A 38 -9.60 8.04 -23.66
N ARG A 39 -9.07 7.25 -24.59
CA ARG A 39 -8.26 6.07 -24.30
C ARG A 39 -6.81 6.34 -24.60
N ARG A 40 -5.93 5.84 -23.75
CA ARG A 40 -4.48 5.94 -23.92
C ARG A 40 -3.84 4.60 -23.60
N PRO A 41 -2.79 4.18 -24.31
CA PRO A 41 -2.01 3.02 -23.91
C PRO A 41 -1.45 3.23 -22.49
N LEU A 42 -1.55 2.21 -21.65
CA LEU A 42 -1.03 2.26 -20.26
C LEU A 42 0.47 2.62 -20.24
N ALA A 43 1.24 2.12 -21.20
CA ALA A 43 2.66 2.43 -21.35
C ALA A 43 2.97 3.89 -21.71
N SER A 44 1.96 4.67 -22.15
CA SER A 44 2.13 6.08 -22.52
C SER A 44 1.84 7.06 -21.40
N VAL A 45 1.43 6.58 -20.24
CA VAL A 45 1.09 7.41 -19.07
C VAL A 45 2.07 7.20 -17.93
N ARG A 46 2.25 8.23 -17.12
CA ARG A 46 2.98 8.13 -15.85
C ARG A 46 1.99 7.90 -14.73
N LEU A 47 2.09 6.76 -14.06
CA LEU A 47 1.23 6.43 -12.94
C LEU A 47 1.72 7.12 -11.67
N LEU A 48 0.85 7.86 -11.03
CA LEU A 48 1.05 8.45 -9.71
C LEU A 48 0.35 7.58 -8.65
N SER A 49 0.50 7.91 -7.37
CA SER A 49 -0.26 7.24 -6.32
C SER A 49 -1.77 7.34 -6.61
N PRO A 50 -2.50 6.21 -6.58
CA PRO A 50 -3.97 6.22 -6.76
C PRO A 50 -4.70 6.88 -5.58
N VAL A 51 -4.02 7.05 -4.44
CA VAL A 51 -4.53 7.77 -3.26
C VAL A 51 -3.80 9.09 -3.14
N ARG A 52 -4.54 10.17 -3.02
CA ARG A 52 -4.00 11.54 -2.90
C ARG A 52 -4.13 12.03 -1.46
N ALA A 53 -3.05 12.57 -0.89
CA ALA A 53 -3.05 13.22 0.41
C ALA A 53 -3.92 12.48 1.49
N PRO A 54 -3.62 11.22 1.81
CA PRO A 54 -4.38 10.49 2.82
C PRO A 54 -4.24 11.19 4.18
N GLY A 55 -5.30 11.16 4.99
CA GLY A 55 -5.25 11.72 6.35
C GLY A 55 -4.30 10.95 7.26
N LYS A 56 -4.15 9.65 7.04
CA LYS A 56 -3.24 8.76 7.79
C LYS A 56 -2.69 7.68 6.88
N ILE A 57 -1.46 7.26 7.14
CA ILE A 57 -0.91 5.99 6.69
C ILE A 57 -0.61 5.19 7.96
N VAL A 58 -1.32 4.09 8.13
CA VAL A 58 -1.21 3.21 9.30
C VAL A 58 -0.60 1.91 8.84
N ALA A 59 0.37 1.39 9.57
CA ALA A 59 1.03 0.14 9.23
C ALA A 59 1.06 -0.83 10.42
N ALA A 60 0.99 -2.12 10.11
CA ALA A 60 1.05 -3.22 11.05
C ALA A 60 2.48 -3.74 11.16
N PRO A 61 3.12 -3.69 12.33
CA PRO A 61 4.45 -4.23 12.49
C PRO A 61 4.39 -5.76 12.58
N VAL A 62 5.32 -6.44 11.89
CA VAL A 62 5.58 -7.89 12.09
C VAL A 62 4.31 -8.73 12.03
N ASN A 63 3.50 -8.54 11.00
CA ASN A 63 2.21 -9.21 10.86
C ASN A 63 2.24 -10.53 10.07
N TYR A 64 3.41 -10.98 9.58
CA TYR A 64 3.58 -12.26 8.90
C TYR A 64 4.33 -13.27 9.77
N ARG A 65 3.83 -14.50 9.88
CA ARG A 65 4.44 -15.58 10.69
C ARG A 65 5.88 -15.86 10.28
N ALA A 66 6.14 -15.97 8.97
CA ALA A 66 7.48 -16.18 8.43
C ALA A 66 8.46 -15.07 8.82
N HIS A 67 7.99 -13.82 8.87
CA HIS A 67 8.82 -12.68 9.25
C HIS A 67 9.22 -12.74 10.73
N ILE A 68 8.35 -13.20 11.61
CA ILE A 68 8.68 -13.44 13.03
C ILE A 68 9.80 -14.46 13.15
N GLU A 69 9.69 -15.58 12.43
CA GLU A 69 10.70 -16.64 12.45
C GLU A 69 12.06 -16.17 11.91
N GLU A 70 12.05 -15.37 10.84
CA GLU A 70 13.26 -14.77 10.28
C GLU A 70 13.93 -13.83 11.28
N MET A 71 13.16 -13.00 11.96
CA MET A 71 13.68 -12.06 12.96
C MET A 71 14.28 -12.74 14.17
N HIS A 72 13.72 -13.88 14.59
CA HIS A 72 14.30 -14.70 15.66
C HIS A 72 15.62 -15.36 15.24
N LYS A 73 15.78 -15.66 13.95
CA LYS A 73 16.99 -16.31 13.40
C LYS A 73 18.08 -15.31 12.99
N SER A 74 17.68 -14.10 12.58
CA SER A 74 18.59 -13.09 12.07
C SER A 74 18.69 -11.93 13.06
N ASN A 75 19.92 -11.53 13.39
CA ASN A 75 20.17 -10.37 14.24
C ASN A 75 19.93 -9.04 13.50
N VAL A 76 18.85 -8.94 12.71
CA VAL A 76 18.54 -7.81 11.81
C VAL A 76 18.17 -6.53 12.58
N SER A 77 17.77 -6.67 13.84
CA SER A 77 17.50 -5.54 14.72
C SER A 77 18.06 -5.81 16.11
N PRO A 78 19.39 -5.73 16.29
CA PRO A 78 20.02 -5.97 17.59
C PRO A 78 19.44 -5.04 18.65
N GLY A 79 19.03 -5.63 19.79
CA GLY A 79 18.53 -4.86 20.94
C GLY A 79 17.02 -4.54 20.89
N HIS A 80 16.31 -4.91 19.84
CA HIS A 80 14.85 -4.79 19.83
C HIS A 80 14.22 -6.15 20.11
N ASN A 81 13.71 -6.31 21.31
CA ASN A 81 12.72 -7.34 21.61
C ASN A 81 11.43 -6.88 20.90
N ILE A 82 11.23 -7.31 19.63
CA ILE A 82 10.08 -6.85 18.85
C ILE A 82 8.88 -7.64 19.35
N PRO A 83 7.98 -6.99 20.10
CA PRO A 83 6.76 -7.63 20.50
C PRO A 83 5.93 -7.98 19.25
N ASP A 84 5.14 -9.04 19.35
CA ASP A 84 4.13 -9.33 18.36
C ASP A 84 3.17 -8.13 18.17
N ILE A 85 2.38 -8.16 17.11
CA ILE A 85 1.49 -7.04 16.77
C ILE A 85 0.50 -6.70 17.91
N ASP A 86 0.08 -7.69 18.74
CA ASP A 86 -0.82 -7.46 19.88
C ASP A 86 -0.20 -6.49 20.91
N ARG A 87 1.12 -6.57 21.10
CA ARG A 87 1.86 -5.70 22.03
C ARG A 87 2.41 -4.44 21.37
N ALA A 88 2.84 -4.57 20.11
CA ALA A 88 3.41 -3.45 19.38
C ALA A 88 2.35 -2.44 18.93
N GLY A 89 1.11 -2.89 18.73
CA GLY A 89 0.05 -2.10 18.12
C GLY A 89 0.39 -1.72 16.67
N LEU A 90 -0.28 -0.70 16.17
CA LEU A 90 -0.04 -0.13 14.86
C LEU A 90 0.89 1.08 14.96
N PHE A 91 1.58 1.43 13.88
CA PHE A 91 2.37 2.65 13.82
C PHE A 91 1.94 3.54 12.64
N LEU A 92 2.25 4.81 12.73
CA LEU A 92 1.97 5.79 11.70
C LEU A 92 3.20 6.02 10.83
N LYS A 93 2.97 6.18 9.53
CA LYS A 93 3.94 6.74 8.59
C LYS A 93 3.51 8.15 8.22
N ALA A 94 4.46 9.04 7.99
CA ALA A 94 4.16 10.39 7.51
C ALA A 94 3.45 10.32 6.16
N THR A 95 2.36 11.04 6.01
CA THR A 95 1.61 11.07 4.75
C THR A 95 2.41 11.72 3.62
N SER A 96 3.37 12.59 3.96
CA SER A 96 4.32 13.19 3.02
C SER A 96 5.31 12.19 2.41
N SER A 97 5.46 11.00 3.00
CA SER A 97 6.31 9.94 2.43
C SER A 97 5.69 9.22 1.24
N LEU A 98 4.41 9.50 0.92
CA LEU A 98 3.67 8.79 -0.12
C LEU A 98 4.07 9.26 -1.51
N VAL A 99 4.39 8.27 -2.36
CA VAL A 99 4.64 8.44 -3.78
C VAL A 99 3.98 7.34 -4.60
N GLY A 100 3.82 7.56 -5.87
CA GLY A 100 3.34 6.56 -6.82
C GLY A 100 4.46 5.76 -7.48
N PRO A 101 4.12 4.73 -8.26
CA PRO A 101 5.09 3.78 -8.81
C PRO A 101 6.09 4.41 -9.78
N ALA A 102 5.73 5.50 -10.45
CA ALA A 102 6.60 6.16 -11.43
C ALA A 102 7.39 7.35 -10.85
N GLU A 103 7.37 7.56 -9.53
CA GLU A 103 8.03 8.71 -8.90
C GLU A 103 9.42 8.39 -8.37
N GLY A 104 9.69 7.11 -8.15
CA GLY A 104 10.98 6.64 -7.66
C GLY A 104 11.15 6.76 -6.15
N ILE A 105 12.21 6.15 -5.63
CA ILE A 105 12.58 6.15 -4.21
C ILE A 105 13.90 6.87 -4.05
N ALA A 106 13.90 7.97 -3.27
CA ALA A 106 15.10 8.72 -2.96
C ALA A 106 15.76 8.15 -1.70
N GLN A 107 16.77 7.32 -1.86
CA GLN A 107 17.49 6.74 -0.73
C GLN A 107 18.25 7.82 0.04
N ARG A 108 17.85 8.06 1.30
CA ARG A 108 18.37 9.16 2.11
C ARG A 108 19.72 8.86 2.77
N PHE A 109 19.92 7.62 3.22
CA PHE A 109 21.11 7.19 3.96
C PHE A 109 21.85 6.11 3.15
N LEU A 110 22.84 6.51 2.37
CA LEU A 110 23.59 5.61 1.46
C LEU A 110 24.55 4.67 2.22
N ASP A 111 24.91 5.02 3.43
CA ASP A 111 25.78 4.27 4.34
C ASP A 111 25.02 3.27 5.21
N ARG A 112 23.70 3.24 5.11
CA ARG A 112 22.83 2.37 5.92
C ARG A 112 22.08 1.40 5.02
N ARG A 113 21.84 0.21 5.55
CA ARG A 113 20.95 -0.76 4.89
C ARG A 113 19.54 -0.18 4.82
N THR A 114 18.99 -0.14 3.61
CA THR A 114 17.60 0.21 3.34
C THR A 114 16.93 -0.99 2.68
N ASP A 115 15.87 -1.48 3.29
CA ASP A 115 15.09 -2.60 2.81
C ASP A 115 13.80 -2.10 2.16
N TYR A 116 13.31 -2.85 1.22
CA TYR A 116 11.99 -2.73 0.61
C TYR A 116 11.14 -3.90 1.10
N GLU A 117 9.90 -3.62 1.46
CA GLU A 117 8.96 -4.61 1.98
C GLU A 117 7.67 -4.51 1.14
N VAL A 118 7.32 -5.58 0.40
CA VAL A 118 6.04 -5.61 -0.34
C VAL A 118 4.89 -5.85 0.62
N GLU A 119 3.84 -5.05 0.48
CA GLU A 119 2.70 -5.05 1.38
C GLU A 119 1.37 -5.05 0.62
N LEU A 120 0.35 -5.66 1.19
CA LEU A 120 -1.03 -5.40 0.83
C LEU A 120 -1.47 -4.09 1.51
N VAL A 121 -1.86 -3.13 0.71
CA VAL A 121 -2.42 -1.88 1.23
C VAL A 121 -3.94 -1.90 1.13
N VAL A 122 -4.60 -1.65 2.25
CA VAL A 122 -6.05 -1.52 2.36
C VAL A 122 -6.40 -0.03 2.35
N VAL A 123 -7.23 0.37 1.42
CA VAL A 123 -7.66 1.77 1.27
C VAL A 123 -9.09 1.93 1.76
N PHE A 124 -9.27 2.74 2.80
CA PHE A 124 -10.59 3.00 3.37
C PHE A 124 -11.34 4.05 2.54
N GLY A 125 -12.59 3.74 2.21
CA GLY A 125 -13.51 4.65 1.49
C GLY A 125 -14.45 5.42 2.40
N LYS A 126 -14.52 5.05 3.67
CA LYS A 126 -15.38 5.65 4.69
C LYS A 126 -14.61 5.83 5.99
N SER A 127 -15.00 6.80 6.80
CA SER A 127 -14.50 6.91 8.17
C SER A 127 -14.92 5.68 8.97
N ALA A 128 -13.98 5.08 9.68
CA ALA A 128 -14.18 3.88 10.50
C ALA A 128 -13.77 4.16 11.95
N SER A 129 -14.62 3.82 12.89
CA SER A 129 -14.34 3.87 14.33
C SER A 129 -15.18 2.79 15.03
N GLU A 130 -14.55 1.99 15.86
CA GLU A 130 -15.19 0.91 16.63
C GLU A 130 -16.06 -0.05 15.78
N VAL A 131 -15.56 -0.37 14.58
CA VAL A 131 -16.23 -1.22 13.60
C VAL A 131 -16.12 -2.68 14.01
N SER A 132 -17.22 -3.43 13.91
CA SER A 132 -17.19 -4.88 14.12
C SER A 132 -16.42 -5.60 13.02
N ARG A 133 -15.91 -6.81 13.31
CA ARG A 133 -15.21 -7.63 12.31
C ARG A 133 -16.09 -7.98 11.11
N ASP A 134 -17.36 -8.20 11.34
CA ASP A 134 -18.30 -8.60 10.28
C ASP A 134 -18.53 -7.45 9.30
N GLU A 135 -18.52 -6.21 9.79
CA GLU A 135 -18.71 -4.99 8.98
C GLU A 135 -17.40 -4.39 8.44
N ALA A 136 -16.25 -4.90 8.86
CA ALA A 136 -14.95 -4.25 8.56
C ALA A 136 -14.70 -4.03 7.06
N LEU A 137 -15.07 -4.98 6.21
CA LEU A 137 -14.85 -4.85 4.77
C LEU A 137 -15.79 -3.84 4.09
N ASP A 138 -16.90 -3.47 4.70
CA ASP A 138 -17.84 -2.47 4.17
C ASP A 138 -17.23 -1.06 4.15
N TYR A 139 -16.13 -0.87 4.86
CA TYR A 139 -15.39 0.39 4.94
C TYR A 139 -14.24 0.48 3.93
N VAL A 140 -13.92 -0.63 3.26
CA VAL A 140 -12.83 -0.72 2.31
C VAL A 140 -13.28 -0.27 0.92
N ALA A 141 -12.58 0.70 0.35
CA ALA A 141 -12.79 1.12 -1.04
C ALA A 141 -12.09 0.15 -2.02
N GLY A 142 -10.95 -0.38 -1.62
CA GLY A 142 -10.16 -1.28 -2.44
C GLY A 142 -8.77 -1.52 -1.90
N TYR A 143 -7.95 -2.13 -2.72
CA TYR A 143 -6.63 -2.62 -2.38
C TYR A 143 -5.59 -2.16 -3.39
N CYS A 144 -4.36 -1.99 -2.92
CA CYS A 144 -3.20 -1.68 -3.75
C CYS A 144 -2.01 -2.55 -3.31
N VAL A 145 -1.01 -2.64 -4.17
CA VAL A 145 0.33 -3.06 -3.75
C VAL A 145 1.04 -1.85 -3.16
N GLY A 146 1.74 -2.05 -2.05
CA GLY A 146 2.60 -1.05 -1.46
C GLY A 146 4.03 -1.52 -1.31
N LEU A 147 4.95 -0.55 -1.19
CA LEU A 147 6.28 -0.81 -0.68
C LEU A 147 6.49 0.02 0.58
N ASP A 148 6.76 -0.67 1.69
CA ASP A 148 7.18 -0.06 2.94
C ASP A 148 8.71 -0.02 2.99
N ILE A 149 9.28 1.10 2.57
CA ILE A 149 10.72 1.29 2.55
C ILE A 149 11.20 1.58 3.95
N THR A 150 12.24 0.87 4.40
CA THR A 150 12.72 0.90 5.76
C THR A 150 14.23 1.07 5.82
N VAL A 151 14.71 2.17 6.39
CA VAL A 151 16.13 2.26 6.75
C VAL A 151 16.35 1.49 8.07
N ARG A 152 17.33 0.58 8.09
CA ARG A 152 17.63 -0.20 9.30
C ARG A 152 18.42 0.62 10.31
N GLY A 153 18.07 0.46 11.60
CA GLY A 153 18.70 1.20 12.71
C GLY A 153 17.94 1.03 14.00
N THR A 154 18.36 1.78 15.02
CA THR A 154 17.83 1.70 16.39
C THR A 154 16.75 2.73 16.68
N GLU A 155 16.52 3.67 15.76
CA GLU A 155 15.51 4.71 15.90
C GLU A 155 14.09 4.13 15.84
N ASP A 156 13.13 4.92 16.27
CA ASP A 156 11.70 4.56 16.17
C ASP A 156 11.26 4.24 14.72
N ARG A 157 10.29 3.36 14.58
CA ARG A 157 9.76 2.95 13.28
C ARG A 157 9.24 4.12 12.46
N SER A 158 8.56 5.07 13.12
CA SER A 158 8.01 6.24 12.44
C SER A 158 9.10 7.05 11.74
N PHE A 159 10.28 7.22 12.38
CA PHE A 159 11.43 7.85 11.73
C PHE A 159 11.94 7.02 10.54
N ARG A 160 12.25 5.74 10.77
CA ARG A 160 12.91 4.88 9.79
C ARG A 160 12.07 4.56 8.55
N LYS A 161 10.76 4.73 8.63
CA LYS A 161 9.77 4.38 7.60
C LYS A 161 9.00 5.58 7.03
N SER A 162 9.21 6.80 7.57
CA SER A 162 8.49 8.02 7.16
C SER A 162 9.31 9.03 6.39
N ILE A 163 10.48 8.63 5.91
CA ILE A 163 11.32 9.47 5.05
C ILE A 163 10.58 9.69 3.72
N ASP A 164 10.75 10.84 3.12
CA ASP A 164 10.13 11.17 1.83
C ASP A 164 10.39 10.06 0.81
N THR A 165 9.36 9.68 0.06
CA THR A 165 9.33 8.58 -0.90
C THR A 165 9.35 7.16 -0.33
N TYR A 166 9.33 6.98 1.00
CA TYR A 166 9.41 5.66 1.63
C TYR A 166 8.06 4.93 1.76
N SER A 167 6.99 5.49 1.24
CA SER A 167 5.69 4.83 1.08
C SER A 167 5.30 4.85 -0.38
N VAL A 168 5.50 3.76 -1.09
CA VAL A 168 5.09 3.65 -2.50
C VAL A 168 3.75 2.96 -2.58
N LEU A 169 2.82 3.50 -3.34
CA LEU A 169 1.49 2.93 -3.52
C LEU A 169 1.10 2.86 -4.99
N GLY A 170 0.64 1.70 -5.43
CA GLY A 170 0.17 1.50 -6.79
C GLY A 170 0.08 0.02 -7.19
N PRO A 171 0.13 -0.28 -8.50
CA PRO A 171 0.13 0.69 -9.60
C PRO A 171 -1.20 1.43 -9.75
N TRP A 172 -2.31 0.85 -9.29
CA TRP A 172 -3.67 1.42 -9.23
C TRP A 172 -4.43 0.88 -8.01
N LEU A 173 -5.59 1.43 -7.75
CA LEU A 173 -6.54 0.93 -6.77
C LEU A 173 -7.43 -0.12 -7.45
N THR A 174 -7.38 -1.36 -6.99
CA THR A 174 -8.35 -2.40 -7.33
C THR A 174 -9.52 -2.29 -6.38
N THR A 175 -10.73 -2.15 -6.89
CA THR A 175 -11.92 -1.95 -6.05
C THR A 175 -12.25 -3.19 -5.22
N ALA A 176 -12.88 -3.00 -4.06
CA ALA A 176 -13.11 -4.08 -3.10
C ALA A 176 -13.96 -5.23 -3.65
N ASP A 177 -14.86 -4.96 -4.59
CA ASP A 177 -15.71 -5.95 -5.25
C ASP A 177 -14.94 -6.87 -6.20
N GLU A 178 -13.76 -6.43 -6.68
CA GLU A 178 -12.86 -7.26 -7.50
C GLU A 178 -11.99 -8.21 -6.64
N ILE A 179 -11.90 -7.99 -5.33
CA ILE A 179 -11.09 -8.77 -4.38
C ILE A 179 -12.01 -9.40 -3.32
N PRO A 180 -12.64 -10.52 -3.58
CA PRO A 180 -13.63 -11.10 -2.66
C PRO A 180 -13.01 -11.63 -1.36
N ASP A 181 -11.74 -12.01 -1.37
CA ASP A 181 -11.04 -12.51 -0.19
C ASP A 181 -9.62 -11.91 -0.09
N PRO A 182 -9.47 -10.79 0.65
CA PRO A 182 -8.17 -10.14 0.81
C PRO A 182 -7.18 -10.96 1.68
N ASP A 183 -7.65 -11.98 2.39
CA ASP A 183 -6.82 -12.83 3.22
C ASP A 183 -6.26 -14.05 2.46
N ARG A 184 -6.35 -14.06 1.11
CA ARG A 184 -5.83 -15.13 0.23
C ARG A 184 -5.13 -14.60 -1.02
N LEU A 185 -4.35 -13.56 -0.88
CA LEU A 185 -3.62 -12.92 -1.97
C LEU A 185 -2.15 -13.31 -1.95
N GLN A 186 -1.61 -13.65 -3.11
CA GLN A 186 -0.20 -13.91 -3.29
C GLN A 186 0.53 -12.58 -3.49
N LEU A 187 1.56 -12.32 -2.67
CA LEU A 187 2.45 -11.18 -2.80
C LEU A 187 3.85 -11.65 -3.19
N THR A 188 4.38 -11.10 -4.28
CA THR A 188 5.76 -11.36 -4.71
C THR A 188 6.48 -10.06 -5.00
N LEU A 189 7.77 -10.03 -4.72
CA LEU A 189 8.65 -8.93 -5.07
C LEU A 189 9.88 -9.45 -5.78
N HIS A 190 10.15 -8.89 -6.94
CA HIS A 190 11.35 -9.14 -7.70
C HIS A 190 12.20 -7.87 -7.78
N GLN A 191 13.50 -8.02 -7.60
CA GLN A 191 14.46 -6.94 -7.81
C GLN A 191 15.48 -7.41 -8.85
N ASN A 192 15.59 -6.66 -9.94
CA ASN A 192 16.51 -7.00 -11.06
C ASN A 192 16.30 -8.44 -11.60
N GLY A 193 15.04 -8.88 -11.63
CA GLY A 193 14.67 -10.23 -12.08
C GLY A 193 14.79 -11.33 -11.02
N GLU A 194 15.36 -11.06 -9.85
CA GLU A 194 15.48 -12.03 -8.75
C GLU A 194 14.30 -11.92 -7.79
N LEU A 195 13.71 -13.06 -7.45
CA LEU A 195 12.67 -13.14 -6.43
C LEU A 195 13.26 -12.81 -5.05
N ARG A 196 12.73 -11.79 -4.40
CA ARG A 196 13.19 -11.32 -3.08
C ARG A 196 12.17 -11.58 -1.97
N GLN A 197 10.89 -11.43 -2.26
CA GLN A 197 9.84 -11.74 -1.31
C GLN A 197 8.75 -12.56 -2.00
N ASN A 198 8.22 -13.54 -1.28
CA ASN A 198 7.15 -14.44 -1.73
C ASN A 198 6.34 -14.87 -0.51
N THR A 199 5.14 -14.34 -0.37
CA THR A 199 4.26 -14.59 0.77
C THR A 199 2.80 -14.58 0.33
N ASN A 200 1.93 -15.06 1.20
CA ASN A 200 0.48 -15.02 0.99
C ASN A 200 -0.18 -14.34 2.18
N THR A 201 -1.24 -13.57 1.95
CA THR A 201 -1.97 -12.90 3.02
C THR A 201 -2.65 -13.86 3.99
N SER A 202 -2.81 -15.13 3.63
CA SER A 202 -3.23 -16.20 4.57
C SER A 202 -2.24 -16.43 5.71
N ASP A 203 -0.99 -15.99 5.57
CA ASP A 203 0.05 -16.10 6.60
C ASP A 203 0.05 -14.93 7.59
N LEU A 204 -0.85 -13.96 7.39
CA LEU A 204 -1.04 -12.85 8.33
C LEU A 204 -1.50 -13.36 9.69
N LEU A 205 -0.96 -12.78 10.77
CA LEU A 205 -1.46 -12.99 12.13
C LEU A 205 -2.81 -12.30 12.33
N PHE A 206 -2.92 -11.10 11.78
CA PHE A 206 -4.15 -10.32 11.74
C PHE A 206 -4.52 -10.05 10.28
N GLY A 207 -5.57 -10.70 9.81
CA GLY A 207 -6.17 -10.42 8.51
C GLY A 207 -6.86 -9.07 8.47
N VAL A 208 -7.36 -8.71 7.30
CA VAL A 208 -7.93 -7.37 7.03
C VAL A 208 -9.15 -7.03 7.92
N ARG A 209 -9.88 -8.04 8.41
CA ARG A 209 -11.07 -7.85 9.28
C ARG A 209 -10.73 -7.56 10.75
N ARG A 210 -9.50 -7.66 11.18
CA ARG A 210 -9.10 -7.50 12.58
C ARG A 210 -8.42 -6.18 12.82
#